data_bb27738222e65faa0f18dedd919e91b0
#
_entry.id   bb27738222e65faa0f18dedd919e91b0
#
_cell.length_a   1.000
_cell.length_b   1.000
_cell.length_c   1.000
_cell.angle_alpha   90.00
_cell.angle_beta   90.00
_cell.angle_gamma   90.00
#
_symmetry.space_group_name_H-M   'P 1'
#
loop_
_entity.id
_entity.type
_entity.pdbx_description
1 polymer ?
#
loop_
_entity_poly.entity_id
_entity_poly.type
_entity_poly.pdbx_seq_one_letter_code
_entity_poly.pdbx_strand_id
1 'polypeptide(L)'
;ELFQSQLKMRRARQLAIQRGLISVLDVGSSKITCFVLSFDGPGEFKDSDGIGTMSGQSSFRIIGVATTRSRGVRFGEIESIHETERAIRTVVQASQKMAGTRVDHVVATFSGAKPRSYGLEGRSELADGIVTDEGISRVLASSEIPNIGVGREILHAQPVNFSIDNRSGLIDPRGQAGNTLSVDIHMLTVGSVAVENLLYCLQRCDLEVAGLVSSSYSSGMSSLVEDEQELGAACIDL
;
A
#
# COMPACT_ATOMS: atom_id res chain seq x y z
N GLU A 1 18.30 -1.74 2.31
CA GLU A 1 17.53 -0.81 3.17
C GLU A 1 16.02 -0.92 2.95
N LEU A 2 15.56 -1.02 1.71
CA LEU A 2 14.12 -1.08 1.36
C LEU A 2 13.39 -2.26 2.00
N PHE A 3 13.96 -3.45 1.95
CA PHE A 3 13.39 -4.65 2.57
C PHE A 3 13.19 -4.49 4.09
N GLN A 4 14.12 -3.82 4.77
CA GLN A 4 14.00 -3.57 6.21
C GLN A 4 12.90 -2.53 6.52
N SER A 5 12.73 -1.52 5.68
CA SER A 5 11.66 -0.52 5.83
C SER A 5 10.29 -1.14 5.61
N GLN A 6 10.13 -1.97 4.59
CA GLN A 6 8.87 -2.69 4.34
C GLN A 6 8.53 -3.69 5.46
N LEU A 7 9.52 -4.40 6.00
CA LEU A 7 9.31 -5.28 7.17
C LEU A 7 8.88 -4.50 8.42
N LYS A 8 9.45 -3.31 8.65
CA LYS A 8 9.00 -2.44 9.76
C LYS A 8 7.56 -1.98 9.55
N MET A 9 7.21 -1.51 8.36
CA MET A 9 5.83 -1.11 8.02
C MET A 9 4.85 -2.27 8.17
N ARG A 10 5.22 -3.48 7.76
CA ARG A 10 4.39 -4.67 7.94
C ARG A 10 4.12 -4.95 9.42
N ARG A 11 5.16 -4.91 10.27
CA ARG A 11 5.00 -5.09 11.71
C ARG A 11 4.13 -4.02 12.35
N ALA A 12 4.35 -2.74 11.98
CA ALA A 12 3.54 -1.63 12.45
C ALA A 12 2.06 -1.80 12.07
N ARG A 13 1.79 -2.22 10.83
CA ARG A 13 0.44 -2.51 10.35
C ARG A 13 -0.23 -3.66 11.12
N GLN A 14 0.48 -4.75 11.36
CA GLN A 14 -0.04 -5.87 12.16
C GLN A 14 -0.40 -5.44 13.58
N LEU A 15 0.46 -4.64 14.22
CA LEU A 15 0.18 -4.09 15.56
C LEU A 15 -1.03 -3.16 15.55
N ALA A 16 -1.17 -2.30 14.54
CA ALA A 16 -2.32 -1.41 14.40
C ALA A 16 -3.63 -2.19 14.28
N ILE A 17 -3.64 -3.24 13.45
CA ILE A 17 -4.81 -4.09 13.24
C ILE A 17 -5.16 -4.86 14.53
N GLN A 18 -4.18 -5.42 15.24
CA GLN A 18 -4.41 -6.09 16.52
C GLN A 18 -5.00 -5.14 17.57
N ARG A 19 -4.63 -3.85 17.53
CA ARG A 19 -5.20 -2.81 18.40
C ARG A 19 -6.57 -2.34 17.92
N GLY A 20 -7.01 -2.71 16.74
CA GLY A 20 -8.26 -2.29 16.13
C GLY A 20 -8.30 -0.81 15.73
N LEU A 21 -7.15 -0.14 15.61
CA LEU A 21 -7.06 1.30 15.33
C LEU A 21 -5.92 1.60 14.37
N ILE A 22 -6.19 2.42 13.35
CA ILE A 22 -5.18 2.94 12.43
C ILE A 22 -5.55 4.35 11.95
N SER A 23 -4.56 5.18 11.69
CA SER A 23 -4.75 6.45 11.00
C SER A 23 -4.44 6.30 9.51
N VAL A 24 -5.20 6.99 8.67
CA VAL A 24 -4.91 7.17 7.24
C VAL A 24 -4.67 8.64 6.99
N LEU A 25 -3.52 8.97 6.42
CA LEU A 25 -3.09 10.34 6.17
C LEU A 25 -2.88 10.55 4.68
N ASP A 26 -3.68 11.40 4.09
CA ASP A 26 -3.51 11.84 2.70
C ASP A 26 -2.71 13.16 2.67
N VAL A 27 -1.52 13.10 2.06
CA VAL A 27 -0.60 14.25 1.98
C VAL A 27 -0.62 14.81 0.56
N GLY A 28 -1.59 15.67 0.30
CA GLY A 28 -1.77 16.31 -1.01
C GLY A 28 -1.19 17.72 -1.08
N SER A 29 -1.11 18.27 -2.30
CA SER A 29 -0.59 19.62 -2.55
C SER A 29 -1.57 20.73 -2.14
N SER A 30 -2.88 20.48 -2.15
CA SER A 30 -3.92 21.45 -1.78
C SER A 30 -4.39 21.31 -0.34
N LYS A 31 -4.51 20.08 0.14
CA LYS A 31 -5.00 19.72 1.47
C LYS A 31 -4.26 18.53 2.03
N ILE A 32 -4.20 18.43 3.36
CA ILE A 32 -3.81 17.24 4.10
C ILE A 32 -5.01 16.80 4.90
N THR A 33 -5.37 15.52 4.78
CA THR A 33 -6.53 14.92 5.46
C THR A 33 -6.09 13.73 6.30
N CYS A 34 -6.59 13.65 7.52
CA CYS A 34 -6.35 12.50 8.41
C CYS A 34 -7.67 11.87 8.82
N PHE A 35 -7.76 10.56 8.65
CA PHE A 35 -8.84 9.72 9.15
C PHE A 35 -8.33 8.85 10.28
N VAL A 36 -9.16 8.64 11.29
CA VAL A 36 -8.94 7.61 12.33
C VAL A 36 -9.99 6.53 12.13
N LEU A 37 -9.52 5.32 11.88
CA LEU A 37 -10.33 4.15 11.62
C LEU A 37 -10.31 3.21 12.81
N SER A 38 -11.47 2.68 13.17
CA SER A 38 -11.64 1.59 14.14
C SER A 38 -12.16 0.35 13.42
N PHE A 39 -11.57 -0.80 13.71
CA PHE A 39 -11.97 -2.10 13.19
C PHE A 39 -12.79 -2.85 14.24
N ASP A 40 -13.90 -3.46 13.84
CA ASP A 40 -14.73 -4.29 14.71
C ASP A 40 -14.17 -5.73 14.74
N GLY A 41 -13.38 -6.03 15.78
CA GLY A 41 -12.79 -7.35 16.04
C GLY A 41 -11.33 -7.48 15.58
N PRO A 42 -10.62 -8.52 16.06
CA PRO A 42 -9.29 -8.83 15.57
C PRO A 42 -9.40 -9.33 14.14
N GLY A 43 -9.09 -8.48 13.17
CA GLY A 43 -8.99 -8.89 11.78
C GLY A 43 -7.91 -9.96 11.63
N GLU A 44 -8.26 -11.16 11.22
CA GLU A 44 -7.28 -12.12 10.74
C GLU A 44 -6.73 -11.63 9.41
N PHE A 45 -5.65 -10.88 9.46
CA PHE A 45 -4.82 -10.65 8.29
C PHE A 45 -4.01 -11.91 8.04
N LYS A 46 -4.44 -12.73 7.12
CA LYS A 46 -3.58 -13.76 6.52
C LYS A 46 -2.69 -13.07 5.49
N ASP A 47 -1.58 -12.55 5.97
CA ASP A 47 -0.53 -11.96 5.15
C ASP A 47 0.51 -13.04 4.83
N SER A 48 0.07 -14.12 4.18
CA SER A 48 0.93 -15.23 3.76
C SER A 48 1.58 -14.87 2.49
N ASP A 49 2.02 -14.00 1.91
CA ASP A 49 2.81 -13.84 0.67
C ASP A 49 2.75 -12.44 0.02
N GLY A 50 2.46 -11.39 0.82
CA GLY A 50 2.41 -10.04 0.28
C GLY A 50 1.12 -9.74 -0.53
N ILE A 51 0.26 -10.73 -0.68
CA ILE A 51 -1.08 -10.60 -1.23
C ILE A 51 -2.01 -10.42 -0.03
N GLY A 52 -2.09 -9.21 0.48
CA GLY A 52 -3.01 -8.87 1.56
C GLY A 52 -4.46 -8.89 1.07
N THR A 53 -5.02 -10.09 0.93
CA THR A 53 -6.46 -10.21 0.79
C THR A 53 -7.07 -10.15 2.17
N MET A 54 -7.92 -9.15 2.43
CA MET A 54 -8.80 -9.16 3.59
C MET A 54 -9.82 -10.26 3.38
N SER A 55 -9.53 -11.48 3.85
CA SER A 55 -10.50 -12.56 3.88
C SER A 55 -11.42 -12.33 5.07
N GLY A 56 -12.62 -11.85 4.79
CA GLY A 56 -13.67 -11.57 5.75
C GLY A 56 -14.07 -10.10 5.70
N GLN A 57 -15.37 -9.82 5.79
CA GLN A 57 -15.91 -8.47 5.90
C GLN A 57 -15.47 -7.85 7.24
N SER A 58 -14.22 -7.39 7.30
CA SER A 58 -13.78 -6.54 8.40
C SER A 58 -14.47 -5.20 8.23
N SER A 59 -15.56 -4.99 8.97
CA SER A 59 -16.22 -3.69 9.01
C SER A 59 -15.29 -2.73 9.75
N PHE A 60 -15.06 -1.58 9.14
CA PHE A 60 -14.35 -0.49 9.79
C PHE A 60 -15.28 0.71 9.94
N ARG A 61 -15.03 1.53 10.94
CA ARG A 61 -15.74 2.79 11.17
C ARG A 61 -14.77 3.94 11.19
N ILE A 62 -15.14 5.03 10.54
CA ILE A 62 -14.41 6.29 10.66
C ILE A 62 -14.86 6.95 11.96
N ILE A 63 -13.98 7.03 12.95
CA ILE A 63 -14.28 7.61 14.28
C ILE A 63 -13.70 9.01 14.45
N GLY A 64 -12.79 9.43 13.56
CA GLY A 64 -12.24 10.78 13.55
C GLY A 64 -11.82 11.19 12.14
N VAL A 65 -12.05 12.46 11.79
CA VAL A 65 -11.63 13.04 10.53
C VAL A 65 -11.27 14.50 10.72
N ALA A 66 -10.20 14.92 10.07
CA ALA A 66 -9.84 16.33 10.01
C ALA A 66 -9.12 16.62 8.69
N THR A 67 -9.28 17.84 8.22
CA THR A 67 -8.62 18.33 7.00
C THR A 67 -8.04 19.72 7.28
N THR A 68 -6.86 19.97 6.75
CA THR A 68 -6.24 21.29 6.76
C THR A 68 -5.70 21.66 5.38
N ARG A 69 -5.55 22.95 5.13
CA ARG A 69 -4.88 23.40 3.91
C ARG A 69 -3.43 22.92 3.92
N SER A 70 -2.98 22.35 2.82
CA SER A 70 -1.60 21.94 2.67
C SER A 70 -0.66 23.17 2.67
N ARG A 71 0.46 23.01 3.34
CA ARG A 71 1.58 23.95 3.33
C ARG A 71 2.87 23.15 3.26
N GLY A 72 3.83 23.63 2.47
CA GLY A 72 5.12 22.96 2.30
C GLY A 72 5.10 21.75 1.38
N VAL A 73 3.97 21.47 0.71
CA VAL A 73 3.84 20.41 -0.31
C VAL A 73 3.46 21.03 -1.63
N ARG A 74 4.17 20.67 -2.70
CA ARG A 74 3.93 21.16 -4.05
C ARG A 74 4.14 20.03 -5.06
N PHE A 75 3.21 19.87 -5.99
CA PHE A 75 3.23 18.76 -6.96
C PHE A 75 3.42 17.36 -6.31
N GLY A 76 2.83 17.18 -5.12
CA GLY A 76 2.94 15.94 -4.35
C GLY A 76 4.30 15.71 -3.68
N GLU A 77 5.23 16.65 -3.75
CA GLU A 77 6.55 16.57 -3.10
C GLU A 77 6.68 17.58 -1.95
N ILE A 78 7.43 17.22 -0.92
CA ILE A 78 7.66 18.09 0.24
C ILE A 78 8.77 19.08 -0.10
N GLU A 79 8.42 20.37 -0.22
CA GLU A 79 9.37 21.47 -0.40
C GLU A 79 9.83 22.07 0.95
N SER A 80 8.96 22.03 1.96
CA SER A 80 9.27 22.55 3.29
C SER A 80 8.88 21.53 4.37
N ILE A 81 9.87 20.86 4.93
CA ILE A 81 9.69 19.90 6.02
C ILE A 81 8.94 20.52 7.20
N HIS A 82 9.36 21.71 7.63
CA HIS A 82 8.80 22.37 8.80
C HIS A 82 7.31 22.75 8.62
N GLU A 83 6.93 23.28 7.46
CA GLU A 83 5.53 23.65 7.20
C GLU A 83 4.65 22.41 7.07
N THR A 84 5.15 21.37 6.40
CA THR A 84 4.45 20.09 6.26
C THR A 84 4.28 19.41 7.62
N GLU A 85 5.32 19.37 8.46
CA GLU A 85 5.25 18.84 9.83
C GLU A 85 4.15 19.55 10.63
N ARG A 86 4.11 20.89 10.61
CA ARG A 86 3.08 21.66 11.33
C ARG A 86 1.67 21.32 10.84
N ALA A 87 1.49 21.19 9.53
CA ALA A 87 0.19 20.85 8.94
C ALA A 87 -0.23 19.41 9.31
N ILE A 88 0.69 18.43 9.26
CA ILE A 88 0.44 17.05 9.67
C ILE A 88 0.07 17.00 11.16
N ARG A 89 0.85 17.63 12.05
CA ARG A 89 0.53 17.67 13.48
C ARG A 89 -0.85 18.24 13.75
N THR A 90 -1.21 19.34 13.06
CA THR A 90 -2.51 19.97 13.22
C THR A 90 -3.65 19.03 12.86
N VAL A 91 -3.57 18.37 11.71
CA VAL A 91 -4.66 17.50 11.22
C VAL A 91 -4.75 16.21 12.03
N VAL A 92 -3.62 15.62 12.42
CA VAL A 92 -3.57 14.41 13.25
C VAL A 92 -4.16 14.68 14.64
N GLN A 93 -3.76 15.76 15.29
CA GLN A 93 -4.31 16.12 16.60
C GLN A 93 -5.82 16.39 16.54
N ALA A 94 -6.30 17.05 15.50
CA ALA A 94 -7.73 17.33 15.34
C ALA A 94 -8.54 16.03 15.11
N SER A 95 -8.06 15.12 14.26
CA SER A 95 -8.73 13.84 14.00
C SER A 95 -8.74 12.93 15.23
N GLN A 96 -7.63 12.87 15.98
CA GLN A 96 -7.53 12.10 17.23
C GLN A 96 -8.43 12.67 18.33
N LYS A 97 -8.54 14.00 18.42
CA LYS A 97 -9.46 14.66 19.36
C LYS A 97 -10.92 14.30 19.04
N MET A 98 -11.30 14.26 17.77
CA MET A 98 -12.63 13.82 17.35
C MET A 98 -12.86 12.33 17.66
N ALA A 99 -11.86 11.50 17.43
CA ALA A 99 -11.91 10.06 17.73
C ALA A 99 -11.91 9.75 19.23
N GLY A 100 -11.52 10.68 20.09
CA GLY A 100 -11.37 10.47 21.53
C GLY A 100 -10.23 9.51 21.90
N THR A 101 -9.32 9.23 20.98
CA THR A 101 -8.21 8.29 21.19
C THR A 101 -6.97 8.72 20.44
N ARG A 102 -5.79 8.31 20.93
CA ARG A 102 -4.52 8.50 20.25
C ARG A 102 -4.20 7.30 19.36
N VAL A 103 -3.73 7.56 18.14
CA VAL A 103 -3.32 6.55 17.19
C VAL A 103 -1.94 6.92 16.65
N ASP A 104 -0.95 6.07 16.90
CA ASP A 104 0.45 6.33 16.54
C ASP A 104 0.83 5.69 15.19
N HIS A 105 0.04 4.72 14.70
CA HIS A 105 0.28 4.03 13.44
C HIS A 105 -0.46 4.71 12.29
N VAL A 106 0.23 4.94 11.19
CA VAL A 106 -0.33 5.63 10.03
C VAL A 106 -0.04 4.90 8.71
N VAL A 107 -1.05 4.79 7.87
CA VAL A 107 -0.88 4.55 6.43
C VAL A 107 -0.94 5.90 5.74
N ALA A 108 0.10 6.27 5.02
CA ALA A 108 0.16 7.53 4.30
C ALA A 108 0.04 7.33 2.80
N THR A 109 -0.76 8.19 2.15
CA THR A 109 -0.83 8.29 0.70
C THR A 109 -0.01 9.49 0.23
N PHE A 110 0.53 9.39 -0.98
CA PHE A 110 1.17 10.53 -1.63
C PHE A 110 1.13 10.41 -3.16
N SER A 111 1.14 11.56 -3.84
CA SER A 111 0.94 11.65 -5.29
C SER A 111 2.18 12.04 -6.08
N GLY A 112 3.28 12.38 -5.40
CA GLY A 112 4.49 12.90 -6.03
C GLY A 112 5.50 11.84 -6.44
N ALA A 113 6.76 12.31 -6.62
CA ALA A 113 7.93 11.47 -6.83
C ALA A 113 8.03 10.77 -8.20
N LYS A 114 7.39 11.29 -9.24
CA LYS A 114 7.52 10.82 -10.62
C LYS A 114 7.35 9.30 -10.73
N PRO A 115 6.15 8.76 -10.50
CA PRO A 115 5.89 7.34 -10.51
C PRO A 115 6.21 6.73 -11.89
N ARG A 116 6.70 5.48 -11.88
CA ARG A 116 6.89 4.67 -13.08
C ARG A 116 6.41 3.26 -12.83
N SER A 117 5.66 2.72 -13.78
CA SER A 117 5.13 1.35 -13.75
C SER A 117 6.01 0.41 -14.55
N TYR A 118 6.12 -0.83 -14.06
CA TYR A 118 6.78 -1.94 -14.73
C TYR A 118 5.90 -3.18 -14.61
N GLY A 119 5.78 -3.95 -15.70
CA GLY A 119 5.26 -5.31 -15.68
C GLY A 119 6.42 -6.28 -15.46
N LEU A 120 6.26 -7.21 -14.54
CA LEU A 120 7.19 -8.30 -14.30
C LEU A 120 6.47 -9.63 -14.49
N GLU A 121 7.20 -10.62 -14.95
CA GLU A 121 6.71 -11.98 -15.09
C GLU A 121 7.55 -12.92 -14.24
N GLY A 122 6.89 -13.85 -13.56
CA GLY A 122 7.53 -14.95 -12.84
C GLY A 122 7.02 -16.28 -13.35
N ARG A 123 7.87 -17.31 -13.33
CA ARG A 123 7.53 -18.67 -13.72
C ARG A 123 8.23 -19.71 -12.87
N SER A 124 7.51 -20.73 -12.45
CA SER A 124 8.06 -21.83 -11.65
C SER A 124 7.33 -23.14 -11.95
N GLU A 125 8.05 -24.24 -11.94
CA GLU A 125 7.46 -25.58 -12.01
C GLU A 125 6.85 -25.97 -10.66
N LEU A 126 5.74 -26.71 -10.71
CA LEU A 126 5.05 -27.24 -9.53
C LEU A 126 5.58 -28.64 -9.24
N ALA A 127 6.32 -28.78 -8.13
CA ALA A 127 6.96 -30.04 -7.77
C ALA A 127 5.96 -31.20 -7.52
N ASP A 128 4.82 -30.86 -6.91
CA ASP A 128 3.80 -31.84 -6.50
C ASP A 128 2.55 -31.77 -7.39
N GLY A 129 2.61 -31.04 -8.51
CA GLY A 129 1.49 -30.88 -9.43
C GLY A 129 0.28 -30.13 -8.86
N ILE A 130 0.41 -29.52 -7.68
CA ILE A 130 -0.62 -28.72 -7.01
C ILE A 130 0.00 -27.42 -6.51
N VAL A 131 -0.72 -26.31 -6.66
CA VAL A 131 -0.27 -25.00 -6.17
C VAL A 131 -0.39 -24.92 -4.66
N THR A 132 0.75 -24.72 -3.99
CA THR A 132 0.86 -24.49 -2.54
C THR A 132 1.34 -23.06 -2.28
N ASP A 133 1.32 -22.64 -1.01
CA ASP A 133 1.89 -21.34 -0.59
C ASP A 133 3.39 -21.23 -0.91
N GLU A 134 4.14 -22.34 -0.78
CA GLU A 134 5.55 -22.40 -1.19
C GLU A 134 5.71 -22.24 -2.72
N GLY A 135 4.79 -22.81 -3.50
CA GLY A 135 4.73 -22.64 -4.95
C GLY A 135 4.52 -21.19 -5.34
N ILE A 136 3.58 -20.51 -4.67
CA ILE A 136 3.33 -19.06 -4.88
C ILE A 136 4.57 -18.24 -4.48
N SER A 137 5.15 -18.49 -3.33
CA SER A 137 6.36 -17.79 -2.89
C SER A 137 7.51 -17.97 -3.88
N ARG A 138 7.65 -19.15 -4.46
CA ARG A 138 8.69 -19.49 -5.44
C ARG A 138 8.47 -18.78 -6.77
N VAL A 139 7.25 -18.73 -7.29
CA VAL A 139 6.95 -18.03 -8.55
C VAL A 139 7.10 -16.51 -8.39
N LEU A 140 6.73 -15.94 -7.26
CA LEU A 140 6.97 -14.53 -6.97
C LEU A 140 8.47 -14.21 -6.90
N ALA A 141 9.26 -15.08 -6.26
CA ALA A 141 10.71 -14.92 -6.16
C ALA A 141 11.46 -15.15 -7.49
N SER A 142 10.85 -15.82 -8.46
CA SER A 142 11.44 -16.03 -9.78
C SER A 142 11.39 -14.82 -10.70
N SER A 143 10.62 -13.79 -10.34
CA SER A 143 10.50 -12.57 -11.13
C SER A 143 11.78 -11.74 -11.06
N GLU A 144 12.30 -11.37 -12.22
CA GLU A 144 13.48 -10.52 -12.32
C GLU A 144 13.09 -9.04 -12.20
N ILE A 145 13.67 -8.36 -11.22
CA ILE A 145 13.48 -6.91 -11.05
C ILE A 145 14.38 -6.18 -12.05
N PRO A 146 13.83 -5.37 -12.96
CA PRO A 146 14.62 -4.63 -13.93
C PRO A 146 15.46 -3.56 -13.23
N ASN A 147 16.44 -3.03 -13.93
CA ASN A 147 17.18 -1.86 -13.45
C ASN A 147 16.25 -0.65 -13.40
N ILE A 148 15.79 -0.30 -12.21
CA ILE A 148 14.88 0.83 -11.97
C ILE A 148 15.58 2.19 -11.98
N GLY A 149 16.93 2.21 -12.06
CA GLY A 149 17.75 3.40 -12.03
C GLY A 149 18.10 3.89 -10.62
N VAL A 150 19.15 4.71 -10.54
CA VAL A 150 19.61 5.30 -9.27
C VAL A 150 18.57 6.31 -8.75
N GLY A 151 18.41 6.37 -7.43
CA GLY A 151 17.50 7.33 -6.77
C GLY A 151 16.03 6.96 -6.90
N ARG A 152 15.70 5.71 -7.16
CA ARG A 152 14.33 5.19 -7.19
C ARG A 152 14.13 4.05 -6.21
N GLU A 153 12.89 3.95 -5.72
CA GLU A 153 12.45 2.91 -4.82
C GLU A 153 11.17 2.24 -5.32
N ILE A 154 11.00 0.97 -4.96
CA ILE A 154 9.76 0.23 -5.23
C ILE A 154 8.74 0.62 -4.16
N LEU A 155 7.65 1.25 -4.56
CA LEU A 155 6.55 1.60 -3.67
C LEU A 155 5.57 0.42 -3.53
N HIS A 156 5.18 -0.18 -4.67
CA HIS A 156 4.28 -1.32 -4.74
C HIS A 156 4.85 -2.37 -5.68
N ALA A 157 4.67 -3.64 -5.34
CA ALA A 157 4.86 -4.78 -6.22
C ALA A 157 3.75 -5.78 -5.89
N GLN A 158 2.77 -5.90 -6.78
CA GLN A 158 1.56 -6.68 -6.53
C GLN A 158 1.31 -7.65 -7.67
N PRO A 159 1.03 -8.92 -7.39
CA PRO A 159 0.55 -9.83 -8.40
C PRO A 159 -0.81 -9.35 -8.93
N VAL A 160 -0.94 -9.36 -10.24
CA VAL A 160 -2.15 -8.94 -10.94
C VAL A 160 -2.93 -10.17 -11.41
N ASN A 161 -2.19 -11.20 -11.84
CA ASN A 161 -2.77 -12.36 -12.47
C ASN A 161 -1.86 -13.58 -12.27
N PHE A 162 -2.46 -14.74 -12.01
CA PHE A 162 -1.78 -16.01 -12.04
C PHE A 162 -2.26 -16.85 -13.23
N SER A 163 -1.37 -17.70 -13.73
CA SER A 163 -1.67 -18.63 -14.81
C SER A 163 -1.11 -20.01 -14.45
N ILE A 164 -1.90 -21.07 -14.70
CA ILE A 164 -1.47 -22.46 -14.54
C ILE A 164 -1.50 -23.09 -15.92
N ASP A 165 -0.34 -23.53 -16.43
CA ASP A 165 -0.16 -24.06 -17.78
C ASP A 165 -0.72 -23.06 -18.83
N ASN A 166 -1.90 -23.36 -19.42
CA ASN A 166 -2.57 -22.53 -20.43
C ASN A 166 -3.82 -21.78 -19.88
N ARG A 167 -4.07 -21.83 -18.56
CA ARG A 167 -5.21 -21.16 -17.93
C ARG A 167 -4.74 -19.87 -17.25
N SER A 168 -5.15 -18.75 -17.77
CA SER A 168 -4.86 -17.40 -17.24
C SER A 168 -6.05 -16.81 -16.49
N GLY A 169 -5.87 -15.67 -15.82
CA GLY A 169 -6.93 -14.93 -15.15
C GLY A 169 -7.27 -15.45 -13.76
N LEU A 170 -6.34 -16.16 -13.11
CA LEU A 170 -6.56 -16.66 -11.76
C LEU A 170 -6.15 -15.60 -10.73
N ILE A 171 -7.09 -15.25 -9.84
CA ILE A 171 -6.81 -14.35 -8.70
C ILE A 171 -6.11 -15.12 -7.58
N ASP A 172 -6.63 -16.30 -7.23
CA ASP A 172 -6.02 -17.22 -6.28
C ASP A 172 -5.86 -18.61 -6.90
N PRO A 173 -4.63 -19.05 -7.19
CA PRO A 173 -4.37 -20.34 -7.80
C PRO A 173 -4.27 -21.50 -6.81
N ARG A 174 -4.33 -21.27 -5.48
CA ARG A 174 -4.09 -22.27 -4.44
C ARG A 174 -4.99 -23.49 -4.59
N GLY A 175 -4.40 -24.67 -4.38
CA GLY A 175 -5.10 -25.95 -4.47
C GLY A 175 -5.44 -26.41 -5.88
N GLN A 176 -5.13 -25.64 -6.91
CA GLN A 176 -5.35 -26.05 -8.30
C GLN A 176 -4.20 -26.91 -8.80
N ALA A 177 -4.53 -27.87 -9.68
CA ALA A 177 -3.56 -28.77 -10.29
C ALA A 177 -2.97 -28.20 -11.58
N GLY A 178 -1.67 -28.47 -11.80
CA GLY A 178 -0.95 -28.09 -13.01
C GLY A 178 0.53 -28.43 -12.93
N ASN A 179 1.27 -28.12 -13.98
CA ASN A 179 2.72 -28.38 -14.06
C ASN A 179 3.53 -27.10 -13.85
N THR A 180 3.05 -25.98 -14.38
CA THR A 180 3.76 -24.70 -14.35
C THR A 180 2.83 -23.62 -13.81
N LEU A 181 3.32 -22.87 -12.82
CA LEU A 181 2.70 -21.65 -12.31
C LEU A 181 3.44 -20.44 -12.86
N SER A 182 2.70 -19.48 -13.38
CA SER A 182 3.21 -18.17 -13.80
C SER A 182 2.47 -17.06 -13.08
N VAL A 183 3.11 -15.91 -12.94
CA VAL A 183 2.53 -14.72 -12.32
C VAL A 183 2.91 -13.47 -13.09
N ASP A 184 1.94 -12.59 -13.30
CA ASP A 184 2.15 -11.22 -13.76
C ASP A 184 2.12 -10.29 -12.55
N ILE A 185 3.17 -9.46 -12.39
CA ILE A 185 3.31 -8.53 -11.28
C ILE A 185 3.35 -7.11 -11.81
N HIS A 186 2.50 -6.25 -11.26
CA HIS A 186 2.60 -4.81 -11.45
C HIS A 186 3.50 -4.20 -10.38
N MET A 187 4.58 -3.55 -10.81
CA MET A 187 5.52 -2.86 -9.93
C MET A 187 5.48 -1.36 -10.18
N LEU A 188 5.26 -0.58 -9.12
CA LEU A 188 5.31 0.88 -9.12
C LEU A 188 6.57 1.34 -8.40
N THR A 189 7.35 2.20 -9.07
CA THR A 189 8.53 2.84 -8.48
C THR A 189 8.38 4.34 -8.40
N VAL A 190 9.03 4.96 -7.43
CA VAL A 190 9.01 6.40 -7.16
C VAL A 190 10.42 6.91 -6.85
N GLY A 191 10.61 8.23 -6.84
CA GLY A 191 11.86 8.83 -6.41
C GLY A 191 12.13 8.64 -4.92
N SER A 192 13.31 8.12 -4.55
CA SER A 192 13.67 7.79 -3.15
C SER A 192 13.64 9.00 -2.24
N VAL A 193 14.17 10.14 -2.69
CA VAL A 193 14.25 11.37 -1.88
C VAL A 193 12.86 11.87 -1.45
N ALA A 194 11.84 11.74 -2.31
CA ALA A 194 10.49 12.16 -1.95
C ALA A 194 9.89 11.24 -0.87
N VAL A 195 10.14 9.94 -0.95
CA VAL A 195 9.75 8.96 0.08
C VAL A 195 10.46 9.25 1.40
N GLU A 196 11.78 9.45 1.36
CA GLU A 196 12.59 9.78 2.53
C GLU A 196 12.11 11.05 3.24
N ASN A 197 11.79 12.10 2.48
CA ASN A 197 11.25 13.35 3.03
C ASN A 197 9.90 13.13 3.70
N LEU A 198 9.01 12.34 3.11
CA LEU A 198 7.72 12.01 3.71
C LEU A 198 7.90 11.21 5.00
N LEU A 199 8.70 10.15 4.96
CA LEU A 199 8.99 9.32 6.14
C LEU A 199 9.61 10.15 7.27
N TYR A 200 10.54 11.04 6.94
CA TYR A 200 11.14 11.95 7.90
C TYR A 200 10.13 12.90 8.53
N CYS A 201 9.21 13.48 7.75
CA CYS A 201 8.12 14.32 8.28
C CYS A 201 7.21 13.54 9.23
N LEU A 202 6.82 12.31 8.86
CA LEU A 202 5.96 11.46 9.67
C LEU A 202 6.64 11.07 10.99
N GLN A 203 7.92 10.69 10.94
CA GLN A 203 8.72 10.38 12.12
C GLN A 203 8.82 11.59 13.07
N ARG A 204 9.03 12.79 12.54
CA ARG A 204 9.04 14.01 13.35
C ARG A 204 7.69 14.34 13.99
N CYS A 205 6.61 13.81 13.44
CA CYS A 205 5.26 13.90 14.03
C CYS A 205 4.95 12.79 15.04
N ASP A 206 5.93 11.98 15.43
CA ASP A 206 5.78 10.83 16.32
C ASP A 206 4.81 9.78 15.78
N LEU A 207 4.79 9.61 14.44
CA LEU A 207 3.97 8.64 13.73
C LEU A 207 4.82 7.46 13.24
N GLU A 208 4.36 6.26 13.51
CA GLU A 208 4.94 5.03 13.02
C GLU A 208 4.25 4.62 11.71
N VAL A 209 5.03 4.52 10.63
CA VAL A 209 4.49 4.25 9.30
C VAL A 209 4.16 2.77 9.15
N ALA A 210 2.87 2.49 9.01
CA ALA A 210 2.31 1.15 8.76
C ALA A 210 2.18 0.82 7.27
N GLY A 211 2.28 1.81 6.40
CA GLY A 211 2.27 1.63 4.95
C GLY A 211 2.37 2.96 4.20
N LEU A 212 2.85 2.87 2.97
CA LEU A 212 2.83 3.96 2.00
C LEU A 212 2.03 3.50 0.77
N VAL A 213 1.18 4.35 0.26
CA VAL A 213 0.29 4.05 -0.87
C VAL A 213 0.33 5.19 -1.88
N SER A 214 0.36 4.86 -3.17
CA SER A 214 0.16 5.85 -4.23
C SER A 214 -1.28 6.36 -4.19
N SER A 215 -1.48 7.69 -4.25
CA SER A 215 -2.83 8.28 -4.29
C SER A 215 -3.61 7.84 -5.52
N SER A 216 -2.98 7.76 -6.69
CA SER A 216 -3.61 7.29 -7.92
C SER A 216 -4.10 5.84 -7.81
N TYR A 217 -3.33 4.96 -7.15
CA TYR A 217 -3.75 3.59 -6.89
C TYR A 217 -4.96 3.54 -5.93
N SER A 218 -4.89 4.26 -4.81
CA SER A 218 -6.00 4.30 -3.85
C SER A 218 -7.26 4.94 -4.43
N SER A 219 -7.13 5.97 -5.28
CA SER A 219 -8.24 6.60 -6.01
C SER A 219 -8.90 5.61 -6.97
N GLY A 220 -8.12 4.86 -7.74
CA GLY A 220 -8.61 3.80 -8.62
C GLY A 220 -9.37 2.73 -7.85
N MET A 221 -8.77 2.19 -6.79
CA MET A 221 -9.40 1.14 -5.96
C MET A 221 -10.69 1.59 -5.26
N SER A 222 -10.81 2.87 -4.93
CA SER A 222 -12.01 3.40 -4.25
C SER A 222 -13.12 3.87 -5.20
N SER A 223 -12.79 4.16 -6.46
CA SER A 223 -13.72 4.74 -7.44
C SER A 223 -14.29 3.73 -8.42
N LEU A 224 -13.50 2.69 -8.74
CA LEU A 224 -13.90 1.66 -9.70
C LEU A 224 -14.65 0.53 -8.99
N VAL A 225 -15.79 0.14 -9.55
CA VAL A 225 -16.51 -1.06 -9.12
C VAL A 225 -15.87 -2.32 -9.69
N GLU A 226 -16.20 -3.48 -9.12
CA GLU A 226 -15.59 -4.76 -9.47
C GLU A 226 -15.68 -5.08 -10.98
N ASP A 227 -16.84 -4.87 -11.58
CA ASP A 227 -17.06 -5.08 -13.03
C ASP A 227 -16.15 -4.17 -13.88
N GLU A 228 -15.93 -2.92 -13.46
CA GLU A 228 -15.04 -1.99 -14.18
C GLU A 228 -13.57 -2.40 -14.05
N GLN A 229 -13.19 -2.95 -12.89
CA GLN A 229 -11.84 -3.48 -12.69
C GLN A 229 -11.58 -4.72 -13.54
N GLU A 230 -12.57 -5.61 -13.68
CA GLU A 230 -12.47 -6.82 -14.52
C GLU A 230 -12.44 -6.49 -16.01
N LEU A 231 -13.30 -5.59 -16.46
CA LEU A 231 -13.38 -5.19 -17.89
C LEU A 231 -12.22 -4.28 -18.33
N GLY A 232 -11.52 -3.70 -17.37
CA GLY A 232 -10.46 -2.73 -17.58
C GLY A 232 -11.00 -1.30 -17.71
N ALA A 233 -10.58 -0.43 -16.81
CA ALA A 233 -10.95 0.97 -16.76
C ALA A 233 -9.71 1.85 -16.56
N ALA A 234 -9.80 3.13 -16.92
CA ALA A 234 -8.79 4.14 -16.62
C ALA A 234 -9.33 5.12 -15.59
N CYS A 235 -8.62 5.26 -14.46
CA CYS A 235 -8.90 6.29 -13.45
C CYS A 235 -7.87 7.41 -13.61
N ILE A 236 -8.34 8.65 -13.75
CA ILE A 236 -7.49 9.85 -13.85
C ILE A 236 -7.61 10.63 -12.55
N ASP A 237 -6.51 10.73 -11.83
CA ASP A 237 -6.35 11.51 -10.59
C ASP A 237 -5.63 12.84 -10.93
N LEU A 238 -6.29 14.01 -10.70
CA LEU A 238 -5.84 15.34 -11.11
C LEU A 238 -5.48 16.23 -9.91
#